data_7a1bb91fb56d5e4354160893c4216140
#
_entry.id   7a1bb91fb56d5e4354160893c4216140
#
_cell.length_a   1.000
_cell.length_b   1.000
_cell.length_c   1.000
_cell.angle_alpha   90.00
_cell.angle_beta   90.00
_cell.angle_gamma   90.00
#
_symmetry.space_group_name_H-M   'P 1'
#
loop_
_entity.id
_entity.type
_entity.pdbx_description
1 polymer ?
#
loop_
_entity_poly.entity_id
_entity_poly.type
_entity_poly.pdbx_seq_one_letter_code
_entity_poly.pdbx_strand_id
1 'polypeptide(L)'
;MATSAKGAPTKEFFVGMLTRDIELSDSILDLLDNCLDGVVRLKKDVEKRNSPDYYANYFSRIIVSKDSFVIEDNCGGIPRDVAEKYAFRMGRSSEKSDDDLPTVGIYGIGMKRAIFKIGKTAVVTTCHDNKAYRVTIPLDWSTDEDKWDFPIEEIGDLSDDAILTAGGTRIEITNINEGIKSGWDSKDKLDKFVEDLIKAVQQSYSFILQKGFSIKINDKKVQPLPIQLLISENASGDAIRPFLYQATYGDVNVSLAVGFYAPPPSPDDLDDENELRRSSADAGWTIVCNDRVVLYNDKSHLTGWGEAGVPRYHTQFIGIRGIVLFESNNPKSLPMTTTKRGVDTSSSIYAAVKDYMRKGLKMFTDYTNRWKGQNEGERVYSTAAKNISVDLLMKPKEEVEATTAVKFVKNKGVFVFNPKLPKPAADKPFKRISYSRSEEDILTVVEYIYEDRTHPVKPSQVGEKCFELILEQAKK
;
A
#
# COMPACT_ATOMS: atom_id res chain seq x y z
N MET A 1 -59.00 -4.44 5.75
CA MET A 1 -57.72 -5.05 6.18
C MET A 1 -56.62 -4.32 5.42
N ALA A 2 -55.70 -3.70 6.10
CA ALA A 2 -54.56 -3.09 5.43
C ALA A 2 -53.61 -4.19 4.96
N THR A 3 -53.39 -4.28 3.66
CA THR A 3 -52.36 -5.17 3.07
C THR A 3 -51.07 -4.42 2.93
N SER A 4 -49.96 -4.98 3.39
CA SER A 4 -48.61 -4.38 3.25
C SER A 4 -47.89 -4.99 2.04
N ALA A 5 -47.15 -4.16 1.31
CA ALA A 5 -46.25 -4.63 0.25
C ALA A 5 -44.94 -5.18 0.86
N LYS A 6 -44.42 -6.29 0.33
CA LYS A 6 -43.10 -6.81 0.71
C LYS A 6 -41.98 -5.85 0.19
N GLY A 7 -41.25 -5.24 1.07
CA GLY A 7 -40.13 -4.30 0.74
C GLY A 7 -38.74 -4.91 0.90
N ALA A 8 -38.62 -6.20 1.26
CA ALA A 8 -37.34 -6.88 1.41
C ALA A 8 -36.72 -7.16 0.02
N PRO A 9 -35.38 -6.97 -0.14
CA PRO A 9 -34.69 -7.34 -1.37
C PRO A 9 -34.71 -8.87 -1.57
N THR A 10 -34.65 -9.32 -2.80
CA THR A 10 -34.38 -10.74 -3.10
C THR A 10 -32.92 -11.05 -2.78
N LYS A 11 -32.59 -12.29 -2.42
CA LYS A 11 -31.23 -12.72 -2.16
C LYS A 11 -30.32 -12.56 -3.37
N GLU A 12 -30.81 -12.85 -4.56
CA GLU A 12 -30.10 -12.69 -5.83
C GLU A 12 -29.71 -11.21 -6.05
N PHE A 13 -30.67 -10.29 -5.92
CA PHE A 13 -30.41 -8.86 -6.01
C PHE A 13 -29.37 -8.40 -4.97
N PHE A 14 -29.53 -8.87 -3.72
CA PHE A 14 -28.66 -8.49 -2.63
C PHE A 14 -27.22 -8.97 -2.84
N VAL A 15 -27.02 -10.25 -3.19
CA VAL A 15 -25.71 -10.81 -3.51
C VAL A 15 -25.09 -10.12 -4.72
N GLY A 16 -25.89 -9.88 -5.78
CA GLY A 16 -25.46 -9.16 -6.97
C GLY A 16 -24.95 -7.75 -6.65
N MET A 17 -25.69 -7.01 -5.80
CA MET A 17 -25.29 -5.67 -5.36
C MET A 17 -23.99 -5.68 -4.53
N LEU A 18 -23.82 -6.67 -3.64
CA LEU A 18 -22.63 -6.79 -2.80
C LEU A 18 -21.35 -7.14 -3.57
N THR A 19 -21.50 -7.92 -4.65
CA THR A 19 -20.37 -8.52 -5.36
C THR A 19 -19.99 -7.82 -6.66
N ARG A 20 -20.86 -6.93 -7.18
CA ARG A 20 -20.72 -6.32 -8.50
C ARG A 20 -19.50 -5.42 -8.61
N ASP A 21 -19.33 -4.54 -7.65
CA ASP A 21 -18.35 -3.44 -7.71
C ASP A 21 -17.05 -3.73 -6.92
N ILE A 22 -16.77 -5.02 -6.69
CA ILE A 22 -15.55 -5.42 -6.02
C ILE A 22 -14.72 -6.37 -6.88
N GLU A 23 -13.44 -6.12 -6.97
CA GLU A 23 -12.48 -7.04 -7.58
C GLU A 23 -12.26 -8.29 -6.70
N LEU A 24 -11.87 -9.40 -7.34
CA LEU A 24 -11.63 -10.65 -6.62
C LEU A 24 -10.52 -10.52 -5.58
N SER A 25 -9.41 -9.89 -5.94
CA SER A 25 -8.30 -9.62 -5.03
C SER A 25 -8.76 -8.84 -3.81
N ASP A 26 -9.60 -7.82 -4.00
CA ASP A 26 -10.08 -6.97 -2.92
C ASP A 26 -10.98 -7.71 -1.94
N SER A 27 -11.81 -8.61 -2.47
CA SER A 27 -12.64 -9.46 -1.62
C SER A 27 -11.80 -10.42 -0.77
N ILE A 28 -10.69 -10.94 -1.30
CA ILE A 28 -9.76 -11.77 -0.54
C ILE A 28 -9.04 -10.94 0.53
N LEU A 29 -8.67 -9.69 0.21
CA LEU A 29 -8.07 -8.80 1.21
C LEU A 29 -9.04 -8.45 2.35
N ASP A 30 -10.35 -8.38 2.10
CA ASP A 30 -11.35 -8.23 3.17
C ASP A 30 -11.35 -9.42 4.16
N LEU A 31 -11.04 -10.64 3.68
CA LEU A 31 -10.88 -11.80 4.58
C LEU A 31 -9.59 -11.68 5.41
N LEU A 32 -8.50 -11.22 4.83
CA LEU A 32 -7.26 -10.96 5.56
C LEU A 32 -7.43 -9.84 6.60
N ASP A 33 -8.20 -8.80 6.29
CA ASP A 33 -8.52 -7.74 7.25
C ASP A 33 -9.23 -8.30 8.48
N ASN A 34 -10.11 -9.31 8.33
CA ASN A 34 -10.76 -9.96 9.46
C ASN A 34 -9.78 -10.73 10.36
N CYS A 35 -8.76 -11.38 9.77
CA CYS A 35 -7.70 -12.03 10.56
C CYS A 35 -6.94 -11.01 11.43
N LEU A 36 -6.60 -9.85 10.85
CA LEU A 36 -5.90 -8.78 11.57
C LEU A 36 -6.75 -8.17 12.68
N ASP A 37 -8.02 -7.93 12.41
CA ASP A 37 -8.98 -7.45 13.40
C ASP A 37 -9.14 -8.45 14.56
N GLY A 38 -9.00 -9.76 14.28
CA GLY A 38 -8.93 -10.81 15.28
C GLY A 38 -7.76 -10.60 16.25
N VAL A 39 -6.56 -10.35 15.72
CA VAL A 39 -5.37 -10.04 16.54
C VAL A 39 -5.58 -8.81 17.40
N VAL A 40 -6.15 -7.74 16.84
CA VAL A 40 -6.42 -6.49 17.57
C VAL A 40 -7.40 -6.74 18.72
N ARG A 41 -8.45 -7.54 18.52
CA ARG A 41 -9.42 -7.91 19.55
C ARG A 41 -8.82 -8.76 20.64
N LEU A 42 -7.91 -9.69 20.30
CA LEU A 42 -7.21 -10.53 21.28
C LEU A 42 -6.29 -9.72 22.17
N LYS A 43 -5.48 -8.85 21.57
CA LYS A 43 -4.44 -8.11 22.30
C LYS A 43 -4.99 -6.99 23.15
N LYS A 44 -6.01 -6.28 22.69
CA LYS A 44 -6.63 -5.12 23.36
C LYS A 44 -5.65 -4.01 23.80
N ASP A 45 -4.36 -4.21 23.57
CA ASP A 45 -3.26 -3.33 23.98
C ASP A 45 -2.90 -2.41 22.81
N VAL A 46 -3.65 -1.32 22.72
CA VAL A 46 -3.51 -0.35 21.64
C VAL A 46 -2.18 0.41 21.72
N GLU A 47 -1.65 0.61 22.92
CA GLU A 47 -0.40 1.35 23.12
C GLU A 47 0.81 0.63 22.52
N LYS A 48 0.78 -0.70 22.49
CA LYS A 48 1.86 -1.52 21.91
C LYS A 48 1.76 -1.71 20.40
N ARG A 49 0.75 -1.14 19.73
CA ARG A 49 0.59 -1.31 18.28
C ARG A 49 1.81 -0.86 17.47
N ASN A 50 2.56 0.10 17.97
CA ASN A 50 3.76 0.60 17.32
C ASN A 50 5.01 -0.25 17.60
N SER A 51 4.89 -1.36 18.36
CA SER A 51 6.02 -2.27 18.54
C SER A 51 6.32 -3.04 17.25
N PRO A 52 7.61 -3.32 16.96
CA PRO A 52 8.03 -3.98 15.73
C PRO A 52 7.57 -5.45 15.62
N ASP A 53 7.06 -6.02 16.70
CA ASP A 53 6.61 -7.41 16.82
C ASP A 53 5.12 -7.52 17.20
N TYR A 54 4.34 -6.45 16.99
CA TYR A 54 2.93 -6.41 17.41
C TYR A 54 2.11 -7.58 16.88
N TYR A 55 2.33 -8.01 15.65
CA TYR A 55 1.63 -9.13 15.03
C TYR A 55 2.43 -10.45 15.06
N ALA A 56 3.56 -10.51 15.78
CA ALA A 56 4.38 -11.73 15.86
C ALA A 56 3.57 -12.91 16.41
N ASN A 57 3.84 -14.12 15.86
CA ASN A 57 3.18 -15.38 16.16
C ASN A 57 1.75 -15.52 15.59
N TYR A 58 1.21 -14.50 14.93
CA TYR A 58 -0.04 -14.60 14.20
C TYR A 58 0.21 -14.78 12.71
N PHE A 59 -0.66 -15.56 12.08
CA PHE A 59 -0.53 -15.83 10.64
C PHE A 59 -1.89 -16.02 9.98
N SER A 60 -1.87 -15.91 8.64
CA SER A 60 -2.92 -16.39 7.76
C SER A 60 -2.32 -17.21 6.62
N ARG A 61 -3.01 -18.27 6.22
CA ARG A 61 -2.67 -19.11 5.06
C ARG A 61 -3.83 -19.10 4.07
N ILE A 62 -3.53 -18.80 2.81
CA ILE A 62 -4.48 -18.84 1.70
C ILE A 62 -4.08 -19.96 0.77
N ILE A 63 -5.05 -20.82 0.41
CA ILE A 63 -4.88 -21.88 -0.56
C ILE A 63 -5.90 -21.68 -1.67
N VAL A 64 -5.41 -21.51 -2.89
CA VAL A 64 -6.23 -21.32 -4.09
C VAL A 64 -6.05 -22.53 -4.99
N SER A 65 -7.12 -23.17 -5.38
CA SER A 65 -7.15 -24.24 -6.34
C SER A 65 -8.25 -24.01 -7.39
N LYS A 66 -8.30 -24.84 -8.40
CA LYS A 66 -9.33 -24.74 -9.44
C LYS A 66 -10.77 -24.80 -8.89
N ASP A 67 -10.99 -25.60 -7.85
CA ASP A 67 -12.34 -25.94 -7.38
C ASP A 67 -12.61 -25.43 -5.94
N SER A 68 -11.60 -24.84 -5.28
CA SER A 68 -11.74 -24.36 -3.91
C SER A 68 -10.85 -23.15 -3.61
N PHE A 69 -11.30 -22.35 -2.68
CA PHE A 69 -10.54 -21.31 -2.00
C PHE A 69 -10.60 -21.53 -0.50
N VAL A 70 -9.45 -21.55 0.16
CA VAL A 70 -9.38 -21.69 1.62
C VAL A 70 -8.56 -20.55 2.19
N ILE A 71 -9.03 -19.95 3.26
CA ILE A 71 -8.25 -19.06 4.12
C ILE A 71 -8.36 -19.55 5.55
N GLU A 72 -7.23 -19.62 6.25
CA GLU A 72 -7.16 -20.02 7.65
C GLU A 72 -6.20 -19.15 8.42
N ASP A 73 -6.47 -18.96 9.70
CA ASP A 73 -5.69 -18.12 10.61
C ASP A 73 -5.69 -18.68 12.04
N ASN A 74 -4.77 -18.18 12.86
CA ASN A 74 -4.71 -18.39 14.31
C ASN A 74 -5.03 -17.12 15.10
N CYS A 75 -5.92 -16.28 14.62
CA CYS A 75 -6.18 -14.94 15.15
C CYS A 75 -7.34 -14.88 16.17
N GLY A 76 -7.57 -15.96 16.92
CA GLY A 76 -8.47 -16.00 18.06
C GLY A 76 -9.87 -16.53 17.81
N GLY A 77 -10.21 -16.84 16.58
CA GLY A 77 -11.54 -17.39 16.25
C GLY A 77 -12.69 -16.39 16.41
N ILE A 78 -13.90 -16.87 16.18
CA ILE A 78 -15.14 -16.08 16.30
C ILE A 78 -15.88 -16.54 17.56
N PRO A 79 -16.16 -15.66 18.54
CA PRO A 79 -17.00 -16.01 19.68
C PRO A 79 -18.38 -16.49 19.24
N ARG A 80 -18.95 -17.49 19.93
CA ARG A 80 -20.23 -18.11 19.55
C ARG A 80 -21.38 -17.09 19.50
N ASP A 81 -21.47 -16.24 20.52
CA ASP A 81 -22.50 -15.19 20.58
C ASP A 81 -22.35 -14.13 19.47
N VAL A 82 -21.12 -13.88 19.03
CA VAL A 82 -20.83 -13.02 17.88
C VAL A 82 -21.24 -13.67 16.56
N ALA A 83 -21.01 -14.99 16.42
CA ALA A 83 -21.47 -15.73 15.25
C ALA A 83 -23.00 -15.72 15.12
N GLU A 84 -23.71 -16.01 16.19
CA GLU A 84 -25.18 -16.09 16.21
C GLU A 84 -25.86 -14.75 15.93
N LYS A 85 -25.29 -13.66 16.41
CA LYS A 85 -25.97 -12.36 16.39
C LYS A 85 -25.43 -11.37 15.36
N TYR A 86 -24.13 -11.47 14.98
CA TYR A 86 -23.46 -10.38 14.26
C TYR A 86 -22.61 -10.82 13.06
N ALA A 87 -21.74 -11.83 13.19
CA ALA A 87 -20.71 -12.12 12.20
C ALA A 87 -21.29 -12.50 10.83
N PHE A 88 -22.41 -13.22 10.81
CA PHE A 88 -23.08 -13.64 9.59
C PHE A 88 -24.24 -12.75 9.17
N ARG A 89 -24.62 -11.78 10.00
CA ARG A 89 -25.67 -10.81 9.66
C ARG A 89 -25.17 -9.85 8.58
N MET A 90 -26.05 -9.49 7.66
CA MET A 90 -25.76 -8.55 6.59
C MET A 90 -25.83 -7.11 7.11
N GLY A 91 -24.67 -6.49 7.31
CA GLY A 91 -24.53 -5.17 7.95
C GLY A 91 -24.22 -5.25 9.43
N ARG A 92 -23.77 -4.13 10.00
CA ARG A 92 -23.39 -4.02 11.41
C ARG A 92 -24.58 -3.53 12.23
N SER A 93 -24.85 -4.18 13.37
CA SER A 93 -25.83 -3.69 14.34
C SER A 93 -25.22 -2.52 15.13
N SER A 94 -26.06 -1.52 15.46
CA SER A 94 -25.67 -0.38 16.31
C SER A 94 -25.43 -0.75 17.78
N GLU A 95 -25.76 -1.98 18.19
CA GLU A 95 -25.76 -2.40 19.60
C GLU A 95 -24.40 -2.90 20.11
N LYS A 96 -23.44 -3.20 19.22
CA LYS A 96 -22.09 -3.63 19.64
C LYS A 96 -21.04 -2.93 18.81
N SER A 97 -20.11 -2.27 19.46
CA SER A 97 -19.03 -1.55 18.82
C SER A 97 -17.68 -2.09 19.28
N ASP A 98 -16.82 -2.42 18.28
CA ASP A 98 -15.38 -2.38 18.46
C ASP A 98 -14.87 -0.94 18.25
N ASP A 99 -15.75 0.05 18.56
CA ASP A 99 -15.50 1.46 18.20
C ASP A 99 -14.26 2.03 18.91
N ASP A 100 -13.84 1.40 20.00
CA ASP A 100 -12.64 1.78 20.76
C ASP A 100 -11.39 0.95 20.39
N LEU A 101 -11.48 0.10 19.36
CA LEU A 101 -10.35 -0.71 18.87
C LEU A 101 -9.91 -0.27 17.46
N PRO A 102 -8.61 -0.18 17.20
CA PRO A 102 -8.08 0.25 15.90
C PRO A 102 -8.21 -0.83 14.81
N THR A 103 -9.43 -1.39 14.65
CA THR A 103 -9.76 -2.39 13.66
C THR A 103 -9.80 -1.78 12.24
N VAL A 104 -9.67 -2.61 11.22
CA VAL A 104 -9.78 -2.23 9.82
C VAL A 104 -11.19 -2.48 9.29
N GLY A 105 -11.89 -3.50 9.82
CA GLY A 105 -13.24 -3.90 9.42
C GLY A 105 -14.34 -3.10 10.11
N ILE A 106 -14.92 -2.11 9.41
CA ILE A 106 -15.92 -1.19 9.97
C ILE A 106 -17.35 -1.62 9.65
N TYR A 107 -17.59 -2.17 8.45
CA TYR A 107 -18.94 -2.28 7.87
C TYR A 107 -19.65 -3.62 8.11
N GLY A 108 -18.95 -4.65 8.55
CA GLY A 108 -19.52 -5.97 8.84
C GLY A 108 -20.04 -6.75 7.63
N ILE A 109 -19.61 -6.42 6.40
CA ILE A 109 -20.03 -7.07 5.15
C ILE A 109 -18.90 -7.82 4.44
N GLY A 110 -17.63 -7.57 4.79
CA GLY A 110 -16.46 -8.05 4.02
C GLY A 110 -16.44 -9.57 3.85
N MET A 111 -16.61 -10.34 4.93
CA MET A 111 -16.60 -11.80 4.87
C MET A 111 -17.68 -12.35 3.93
N LYS A 112 -18.93 -11.90 4.08
CA LYS A 112 -20.06 -12.36 3.24
C LYS A 112 -19.85 -11.96 1.79
N ARG A 113 -19.40 -10.73 1.55
CA ARG A 113 -19.06 -10.23 0.22
C ARG A 113 -18.01 -11.09 -0.46
N ALA A 114 -16.95 -11.45 0.25
CA ALA A 114 -15.90 -12.32 -0.25
C ALA A 114 -16.40 -13.72 -0.56
N ILE A 115 -17.15 -14.32 0.35
CA ILE A 115 -17.73 -15.65 0.14
C ILE A 115 -18.56 -15.70 -1.15
N PHE A 116 -19.53 -14.79 -1.29
CA PHE A 116 -20.40 -14.79 -2.47
C PHE A 116 -19.70 -14.32 -3.75
N LYS A 117 -18.65 -13.50 -3.67
CA LYS A 117 -17.81 -13.15 -4.82
C LYS A 117 -17.05 -14.37 -5.34
N ILE A 118 -16.49 -15.18 -4.45
CA ILE A 118 -15.63 -16.32 -4.81
C ILE A 118 -16.45 -17.54 -5.24
N GLY A 119 -17.48 -17.90 -4.48
CA GLY A 119 -18.24 -19.11 -4.74
C GLY A 119 -19.67 -19.08 -4.20
N LYS A 120 -20.31 -20.23 -4.26
CA LYS A 120 -21.73 -20.40 -3.88
C LYS A 120 -21.93 -21.14 -2.57
N THR A 121 -20.93 -21.92 -2.14
CA THR A 121 -20.97 -22.70 -0.91
C THR A 121 -19.78 -22.32 -0.05
N ALA A 122 -20.00 -22.16 1.25
CA ALA A 122 -18.91 -21.92 2.18
C ALA A 122 -19.11 -22.66 3.50
N VAL A 123 -17.99 -23.08 4.08
CA VAL A 123 -17.93 -23.65 5.42
C VAL A 123 -16.97 -22.80 6.23
N VAL A 124 -17.47 -22.21 7.31
CA VAL A 124 -16.66 -21.44 8.27
C VAL A 124 -16.51 -22.27 9.53
N THR A 125 -15.33 -22.82 9.75
CA THR A 125 -14.98 -23.56 10.96
C THR A 125 -14.14 -22.66 11.86
N THR A 126 -14.51 -22.53 13.13
CA THR A 126 -13.80 -21.64 14.04
C THR A 126 -13.73 -22.23 15.45
N CYS A 127 -12.66 -21.88 16.17
CA CYS A 127 -12.47 -22.23 17.57
C CYS A 127 -12.14 -20.96 18.37
N HIS A 128 -12.90 -20.70 19.40
CA HIS A 128 -12.70 -19.61 20.34
C HIS A 128 -12.88 -20.13 21.78
N ASP A 129 -11.93 -19.85 22.67
CA ASP A 129 -11.94 -20.32 24.06
C ASP A 129 -12.18 -21.85 24.18
N ASN A 130 -11.50 -22.64 23.37
CA ASN A 130 -11.59 -24.11 23.29
C ASN A 130 -13.00 -24.63 22.89
N LYS A 131 -13.85 -23.79 22.35
CA LYS A 131 -15.16 -24.18 21.81
C LYS A 131 -15.15 -24.04 20.30
N ALA A 132 -15.33 -25.17 19.63
CA ALA A 132 -15.31 -25.23 18.17
C ALA A 132 -16.70 -25.45 17.61
N TYR A 133 -16.97 -24.78 16.51
CA TYR A 133 -18.21 -24.94 15.77
C TYR A 133 -18.01 -24.62 14.29
N ARG A 134 -18.99 -24.99 13.50
CA ARG A 134 -19.03 -24.79 12.04
C ARG A 134 -20.32 -24.05 11.67
N VAL A 135 -20.17 -23.09 10.74
CA VAL A 135 -21.29 -22.41 10.09
C VAL A 135 -21.25 -22.75 8.62
N THR A 136 -22.36 -23.28 8.08
CA THR A 136 -22.42 -23.69 6.68
C THR A 136 -23.32 -22.74 5.89
N ILE A 137 -22.85 -22.25 4.75
CA ILE A 137 -23.63 -21.55 3.73
C ILE A 137 -23.87 -22.56 2.61
N PRO A 138 -25.09 -23.16 2.55
CA PRO A 138 -25.37 -24.21 1.60
C PRO A 138 -25.62 -23.66 0.18
N LEU A 139 -25.45 -24.51 -0.83
CA LEU A 139 -25.61 -24.16 -2.24
C LEU A 139 -27.00 -23.60 -2.58
N ASP A 140 -28.04 -24.16 -1.95
CA ASP A 140 -29.42 -23.81 -2.15
C ASP A 140 -29.91 -22.64 -1.31
N TRP A 141 -29.04 -22.00 -0.52
CA TRP A 141 -29.40 -20.85 0.31
C TRP A 141 -30.10 -19.74 -0.49
N SER A 142 -29.66 -19.50 -1.73
CA SER A 142 -30.20 -18.45 -2.60
C SER A 142 -31.62 -18.77 -3.13
N THR A 143 -32.07 -20.02 -3.06
CA THR A 143 -33.38 -20.45 -3.61
C THR A 143 -34.54 -20.27 -2.64
N ASP A 144 -34.26 -20.20 -1.33
CA ASP A 144 -35.28 -19.98 -0.30
C ASP A 144 -35.23 -18.52 0.18
N GLU A 145 -36.09 -17.68 -0.37
CA GLU A 145 -36.11 -16.23 -0.11
C GLU A 145 -36.44 -15.85 1.35
N ASP A 146 -37.13 -16.71 2.07
CA ASP A 146 -37.59 -16.42 3.42
C ASP A 146 -36.61 -16.87 4.52
N LYS A 147 -35.66 -17.78 4.22
CA LYS A 147 -34.69 -18.31 5.18
C LYS A 147 -33.32 -17.68 5.06
N TRP A 148 -33.02 -16.69 5.87
CA TRP A 148 -31.76 -15.95 5.88
C TRP A 148 -30.70 -16.52 6.83
N ASP A 149 -31.06 -17.41 7.75
CA ASP A 149 -30.16 -17.95 8.75
C ASP A 149 -29.31 -19.09 8.20
N PHE A 150 -28.10 -19.24 8.76
CA PHE A 150 -27.17 -20.32 8.45
C PHE A 150 -27.11 -21.32 9.60
N PRO A 151 -27.10 -22.63 9.34
CA PRO A 151 -26.96 -23.65 10.36
C PRO A 151 -25.60 -23.56 11.06
N ILE A 152 -25.62 -23.71 12.39
CA ILE A 152 -24.41 -23.76 13.23
C ILE A 152 -24.38 -25.14 13.87
N GLU A 153 -23.24 -25.85 13.70
CA GLU A 153 -23.01 -27.19 14.24
C GLU A 153 -21.83 -27.16 15.20
N GLU A 154 -21.96 -27.77 16.37
CA GLU A 154 -20.87 -27.96 17.33
C GLU A 154 -19.90 -29.04 16.83
N ILE A 155 -18.60 -28.82 17.02
CA ILE A 155 -17.54 -29.78 16.68
C ILE A 155 -16.93 -30.28 17.98
N GLY A 156 -16.97 -31.58 18.19
CA GLY A 156 -16.53 -32.19 19.46
C GLY A 156 -15.00 -32.32 19.59
N ASP A 157 -14.31 -32.65 18.53
CA ASP A 157 -12.87 -32.90 18.56
C ASP A 157 -12.15 -32.21 17.40
N LEU A 158 -11.14 -31.40 17.74
CA LEU A 158 -10.23 -30.74 16.80
C LEU A 158 -8.77 -31.16 17.05
N SER A 159 -8.53 -32.28 17.74
CA SER A 159 -7.17 -32.69 18.14
C SER A 159 -6.17 -32.78 16.98
N ASP A 160 -6.65 -33.04 15.78
CA ASP A 160 -5.82 -33.14 14.56
C ASP A 160 -5.62 -31.80 13.85
N ASP A 161 -6.29 -30.72 14.28
CA ASP A 161 -6.16 -29.40 13.65
C ASP A 161 -5.50 -28.39 14.59
N ALA A 162 -4.15 -28.37 14.52
CA ALA A 162 -3.34 -27.50 15.37
C ALA A 162 -3.61 -26.00 15.17
N ILE A 163 -4.14 -25.58 14.01
CA ILE A 163 -4.46 -24.18 13.73
C ILE A 163 -5.73 -23.78 14.47
N LEU A 164 -6.76 -24.58 14.34
CA LEU A 164 -8.06 -24.31 14.99
C LEU A 164 -7.96 -24.49 16.51
N THR A 165 -7.24 -25.49 17.00
CA THR A 165 -7.04 -25.71 18.45
C THR A 165 -6.29 -24.56 19.12
N ALA A 166 -5.43 -23.83 18.40
CA ALA A 166 -4.76 -22.64 18.91
C ALA A 166 -5.68 -21.40 19.02
N GLY A 167 -6.95 -21.53 18.64
CA GLY A 167 -7.90 -20.41 18.50
C GLY A 167 -7.75 -19.73 17.15
N GLY A 168 -8.62 -20.06 16.20
CA GLY A 168 -8.52 -19.56 14.81
C GLY A 168 -9.79 -19.79 14.01
N THR A 169 -9.73 -19.41 12.74
CA THR A 169 -10.82 -19.56 11.79
C THR A 169 -10.33 -20.13 10.47
N ARG A 170 -11.09 -21.06 9.90
CA ARG A 170 -10.93 -21.56 8.53
C ARG A 170 -12.20 -21.30 7.76
N ILE A 171 -12.07 -20.63 6.62
CA ILE A 171 -13.15 -20.40 5.64
C ILE A 171 -12.80 -21.20 4.40
N GLU A 172 -13.59 -22.18 4.07
CA GLU A 172 -13.47 -22.96 2.86
C GLU A 172 -14.65 -22.64 1.93
N ILE A 173 -14.34 -22.21 0.70
CA ILE A 173 -15.32 -21.83 -0.31
C ILE A 173 -15.21 -22.80 -1.48
N THR A 174 -16.32 -23.40 -1.85
CA THR A 174 -16.42 -24.35 -2.97
C THR A 174 -17.55 -23.91 -3.92
N ASN A 175 -17.77 -24.68 -4.99
CA ASN A 175 -18.67 -24.26 -6.06
C ASN A 175 -18.31 -22.86 -6.58
N ILE A 176 -17.01 -22.74 -6.96
CA ILE A 176 -16.40 -21.48 -7.42
C ILE A 176 -17.24 -20.91 -8.58
N ASN A 177 -17.48 -19.59 -8.54
CA ASN A 177 -18.23 -18.89 -9.59
C ASN A 177 -17.56 -19.04 -10.95
N GLU A 178 -18.33 -19.30 -12.01
CA GLU A 178 -17.81 -19.63 -13.34
C GLU A 178 -16.82 -18.58 -13.90
N GLY A 179 -17.09 -17.30 -13.67
CA GLY A 179 -16.18 -16.22 -14.09
C GLY A 179 -14.79 -16.30 -13.44
N ILE A 180 -14.72 -16.79 -12.21
CA ILE A 180 -13.45 -16.98 -11.48
C ILE A 180 -12.80 -18.30 -11.86
N LYS A 181 -13.62 -19.36 -11.98
CA LYS A 181 -13.16 -20.70 -12.35
C LYS A 181 -12.43 -20.71 -13.69
N SER A 182 -12.91 -19.92 -14.66
CA SER A 182 -12.22 -19.75 -15.96
C SER A 182 -10.85 -19.09 -15.87
N GLY A 183 -10.59 -18.31 -14.80
CA GLY A 183 -9.29 -17.73 -14.47
C GLY A 183 -8.37 -18.69 -13.71
N TRP A 184 -8.87 -19.81 -13.20
CA TRP A 184 -8.15 -20.82 -12.42
C TRP A 184 -8.09 -22.20 -13.09
N ASP A 185 -8.58 -22.32 -14.34
CA ASP A 185 -8.76 -23.59 -15.04
C ASP A 185 -7.46 -24.24 -15.52
N SER A 186 -6.37 -23.49 -15.63
CA SER A 186 -5.05 -23.98 -15.98
C SER A 186 -4.00 -23.55 -14.96
N LYS A 187 -2.90 -24.32 -14.90
CA LYS A 187 -1.79 -24.02 -13.96
C LYS A 187 -1.23 -22.62 -14.18
N ASP A 188 -0.99 -22.22 -15.43
CA ASP A 188 -0.39 -20.91 -15.77
C ASP A 188 -1.29 -19.73 -15.34
N LYS A 189 -2.60 -19.85 -15.53
CA LYS A 189 -3.56 -18.82 -15.10
C LYS A 189 -3.64 -18.75 -13.58
N LEU A 190 -3.67 -19.89 -12.91
CA LEU A 190 -3.69 -19.96 -11.46
C LEU A 190 -2.41 -19.40 -10.86
N ASP A 191 -1.23 -19.79 -11.39
CA ASP A 191 0.06 -19.27 -10.92
C ASP A 191 0.16 -17.76 -11.10
N LYS A 192 -0.31 -17.22 -12.23
CA LYS A 192 -0.38 -15.77 -12.47
C LYS A 192 -1.30 -15.08 -11.47
N PHE A 193 -2.49 -15.63 -11.24
CA PHE A 193 -3.41 -15.07 -10.24
C PHE A 193 -2.78 -15.03 -8.84
N VAL A 194 -2.10 -16.11 -8.45
CA VAL A 194 -1.40 -16.21 -7.16
C VAL A 194 -0.27 -15.16 -7.06
N GLU A 195 0.49 -14.93 -8.13
CA GLU A 195 1.52 -13.89 -8.17
C GLU A 195 0.93 -12.48 -8.05
N ASP A 196 -0.16 -12.20 -8.77
CA ASP A 196 -0.85 -10.91 -8.68
C ASP A 196 -1.46 -10.71 -7.28
N LEU A 197 -2.00 -11.76 -6.66
CA LEU A 197 -2.51 -11.73 -5.30
C LEU A 197 -1.39 -11.48 -4.28
N ILE A 198 -0.24 -12.16 -4.41
CA ILE A 198 0.94 -11.92 -3.56
C ILE A 198 1.34 -10.45 -3.63
N LYS A 199 1.41 -9.87 -4.83
CA LYS A 199 1.75 -8.46 -5.03
C LYS A 199 0.73 -7.53 -4.37
N ALA A 200 -0.56 -7.80 -4.52
CA ALA A 200 -1.62 -7.02 -3.89
C ALA A 200 -1.52 -7.08 -2.35
N VAL A 201 -1.23 -8.25 -1.78
CA VAL A 201 -1.02 -8.44 -0.34
C VAL A 201 0.25 -7.72 0.12
N GLN A 202 1.36 -7.81 -0.60
CA GLN A 202 2.59 -7.08 -0.28
C GLN A 202 2.35 -5.57 -0.21
N GLN A 203 1.66 -5.00 -1.20
CA GLN A 203 1.35 -3.58 -1.25
C GLN A 203 0.43 -3.15 -0.12
N SER A 204 -0.57 -3.96 0.20
CA SER A 204 -1.62 -3.63 1.14
C SER A 204 -1.25 -3.84 2.61
N TYR A 205 -0.37 -4.81 2.89
CA TYR A 205 -0.06 -5.26 4.26
C TYR A 205 1.42 -5.10 4.64
N SER A 206 2.21 -4.31 3.88
CA SER A 206 3.65 -4.19 4.11
C SER A 206 4.01 -3.86 5.56
N PHE A 207 3.33 -2.89 6.18
CA PHE A 207 3.56 -2.49 7.58
C PHE A 207 3.21 -3.60 8.58
N ILE A 208 2.13 -4.32 8.31
CA ILE A 208 1.66 -5.44 9.14
C ILE A 208 2.63 -6.61 9.05
N LEU A 209 3.13 -6.92 7.84
CA LEU A 209 4.16 -7.94 7.63
C LEU A 209 5.48 -7.56 8.32
N GLN A 210 5.89 -6.29 8.30
CA GLN A 210 7.07 -5.80 9.00
C GLN A 210 6.93 -5.92 10.52
N LYS A 211 5.71 -5.79 11.04
CA LYS A 211 5.39 -5.98 12.48
C LYS A 211 5.16 -7.46 12.87
N GLY A 212 5.58 -8.40 12.02
CA GLY A 212 5.68 -9.81 12.35
C GLY A 212 4.52 -10.71 11.95
N PHE A 213 3.43 -10.18 11.34
CA PHE A 213 2.36 -11.03 10.80
C PHE A 213 2.87 -11.87 9.64
N SER A 214 2.52 -13.15 9.61
CA SER A 214 2.95 -14.05 8.55
C SER A 214 1.81 -14.38 7.60
N ILE A 215 1.99 -14.15 6.29
CA ILE A 215 1.02 -14.54 5.26
C ILE A 215 1.68 -15.52 4.31
N LYS A 216 1.00 -16.65 4.02
CA LYS A 216 1.38 -17.59 2.98
C LYS A 216 0.25 -17.75 1.96
N ILE A 217 0.57 -17.78 0.68
CA ILE A 217 -0.37 -18.02 -0.42
C ILE A 217 0.19 -19.19 -1.25
N ASN A 218 -0.54 -20.30 -1.32
CA ASN A 218 -0.08 -21.54 -1.94
C ASN A 218 1.38 -21.86 -1.56
N ASP A 219 1.67 -21.88 -0.24
CA ASP A 219 2.99 -22.14 0.37
C ASP A 219 4.07 -21.07 0.10
N LYS A 220 3.83 -20.07 -0.75
CA LYS A 220 4.74 -18.95 -0.95
C LYS A 220 4.56 -17.94 0.18
N LYS A 221 5.61 -17.71 0.97
CA LYS A 221 5.60 -16.69 2.02
C LYS A 221 5.64 -15.30 1.40
N VAL A 222 4.68 -14.45 1.78
CA VAL A 222 4.63 -13.04 1.35
C VAL A 222 5.67 -12.24 2.14
N GLN A 223 6.53 -11.52 1.42
CA GLN A 223 7.54 -10.66 2.02
C GLN A 223 7.04 -9.20 2.06
N PRO A 224 7.39 -8.40 3.08
CA PRO A 224 7.06 -6.99 3.12
C PRO A 224 7.79 -6.21 2.02
N LEU A 225 7.21 -5.08 1.60
CA LEU A 225 7.83 -4.09 0.72
C LEU A 225 8.20 -2.86 1.57
N PRO A 226 9.42 -2.78 2.13
CA PRO A 226 9.82 -1.67 2.98
C PRO A 226 9.85 -0.37 2.17
N ILE A 227 9.30 0.69 2.74
CA ILE A 227 9.41 2.04 2.20
C ILE A 227 10.63 2.72 2.83
N GLN A 228 11.48 3.27 1.99
CA GLN A 228 12.70 3.95 2.42
C GLN A 228 12.80 5.34 1.77
N LEU A 229 13.48 6.26 2.44
CA LEU A 229 13.81 7.59 1.93
C LEU A 229 15.30 7.86 2.13
N LEU A 230 15.85 8.74 1.31
CA LEU A 230 17.24 9.19 1.43
C LEU A 230 17.38 10.24 2.55
N ILE A 231 18.39 10.07 3.40
CA ILE A 231 18.75 11.03 4.44
C ILE A 231 20.27 11.18 4.53
N SER A 232 20.76 12.41 4.52
CA SER A 232 22.15 12.71 4.77
C SER A 232 22.39 12.82 6.27
N GLU A 233 23.47 12.21 6.77
CA GLU A 233 23.85 12.19 8.18
C GLU A 233 24.40 13.54 8.68
N ASN A 234 24.94 14.38 7.79
CA ASN A 234 25.51 15.66 8.18
C ASN A 234 24.48 16.61 8.78
N ALA A 235 24.67 17.00 10.03
CA ALA A 235 23.76 17.88 10.76
C ALA A 235 23.80 19.35 10.26
N SER A 236 24.89 19.77 9.62
CA SER A 236 25.14 21.16 9.19
C SER A 236 25.15 21.29 7.67
N GLY A 237 24.44 22.30 7.17
CA GLY A 237 24.44 22.66 5.76
C GLY A 237 23.26 22.14 4.96
N ASP A 238 23.35 22.36 3.65
CA ASP A 238 22.38 21.89 2.67
C ASP A 238 22.59 20.39 2.43
N ALA A 239 21.55 19.60 2.60
CA ALA A 239 21.62 18.13 2.58
C ALA A 239 20.32 17.50 2.08
N ILE A 240 20.39 16.31 1.51
CA ILE A 240 19.21 15.53 1.14
C ILE A 240 18.57 14.99 2.42
N ARG A 241 17.37 15.45 2.72
CA ARG A 241 16.54 15.01 3.86
C ARG A 241 15.07 15.08 3.50
N PRO A 242 14.23 14.20 4.04
CA PRO A 242 12.79 14.26 3.80
C PRO A 242 12.13 15.47 4.48
N PHE A 243 11.04 15.96 3.91
CA PHE A 243 10.10 16.83 4.60
C PHE A 243 9.26 15.96 5.55
N LEU A 244 9.14 16.37 6.82
CA LEU A 244 8.40 15.64 7.83
C LEU A 244 7.32 16.54 8.44
N TYR A 245 6.19 15.91 8.78
CA TYR A 245 5.07 16.57 9.43
C TYR A 245 4.42 15.61 10.42
N GLN A 246 4.04 16.12 11.61
CA GLN A 246 3.27 15.38 12.62
C GLN A 246 2.22 16.29 13.24
N ALA A 247 1.02 15.75 13.43
CA ALA A 247 -0.11 16.45 14.04
C ALA A 247 -1.11 15.47 14.64
N THR A 248 -1.96 15.99 15.53
CA THR A 248 -3.12 15.27 16.04
C THR A 248 -4.36 16.07 15.70
N TYR A 249 -5.35 15.45 15.07
CA TYR A 249 -6.64 16.00 14.73
C TYR A 249 -7.75 15.21 15.44
N GLY A 250 -8.27 15.76 16.53
CA GLY A 250 -9.20 15.04 17.37
C GLY A 250 -8.56 13.77 17.95
N ASP A 251 -9.08 12.61 17.57
CA ASP A 251 -8.58 11.28 17.93
C ASP A 251 -7.66 10.64 16.89
N VAL A 252 -7.29 11.39 15.82
CA VAL A 252 -6.43 10.89 14.74
C VAL A 252 -5.03 11.48 14.85
N ASN A 253 -4.03 10.62 15.03
CA ASN A 253 -2.63 10.97 14.90
C ASN A 253 -2.19 10.86 13.43
N VAL A 254 -1.45 11.84 12.96
CA VAL A 254 -0.97 11.89 11.59
C VAL A 254 0.53 12.08 11.57
N SER A 255 1.23 11.20 10.85
CA SER A 255 2.64 11.34 10.51
C SER A 255 2.82 11.31 9.00
N LEU A 256 3.65 12.22 8.47
CA LEU A 256 3.91 12.35 7.05
C LEU A 256 5.40 12.52 6.79
N ALA A 257 5.90 11.79 5.79
CA ALA A 257 7.23 11.99 5.24
C ALA A 257 7.17 12.02 3.71
N VAL A 258 7.93 12.91 3.08
CA VAL A 258 8.16 12.90 1.64
C VAL A 258 9.58 13.31 1.33
N GLY A 259 10.20 12.62 0.37
CA GLY A 259 11.59 12.86 0.01
C GLY A 259 12.00 12.06 -1.23
N PHE A 260 13.28 12.04 -1.48
CA PHE A 260 13.85 11.13 -2.47
C PHE A 260 14.01 9.74 -1.86
N TYR A 261 13.73 8.68 -2.64
CA TYR A 261 14.11 7.30 -2.33
C TYR A 261 15.22 6.81 -3.27
N ALA A 262 15.40 7.51 -4.37
CA ALA A 262 16.46 7.32 -5.35
C ALA A 262 16.92 8.70 -5.85
N PRO A 263 18.13 8.83 -6.39
CA PRO A 263 18.58 10.06 -7.03
C PRO A 263 17.60 10.49 -8.15
N PRO A 264 17.47 11.81 -8.39
CA PRO A 264 16.76 12.28 -9.58
C PRO A 264 17.38 11.68 -10.86
N PRO A 265 16.55 11.28 -11.85
CA PRO A 265 17.05 10.63 -13.06
C PRO A 265 17.90 11.59 -13.89
N SER A 266 18.95 11.06 -14.51
CA SER A 266 19.71 11.77 -15.53
C SER A 266 18.95 11.76 -16.87
N PRO A 267 19.34 12.60 -17.87
CA PRO A 267 18.77 12.52 -19.20
C PRO A 267 18.89 11.13 -19.83
N ASP A 268 19.99 10.43 -19.60
CA ASP A 268 20.23 9.09 -20.13
C ASP A 268 19.32 8.04 -19.47
N ASP A 269 19.04 8.19 -18.18
CA ASP A 269 18.08 7.32 -17.46
C ASP A 269 16.65 7.53 -17.99
N LEU A 270 16.34 8.72 -18.54
CA LEU A 270 15.02 9.05 -19.10
C LEU A 270 14.80 8.46 -20.51
N ASP A 271 15.85 8.07 -21.20
CA ASP A 271 15.77 7.48 -22.54
C ASP A 271 15.57 5.94 -22.50
N ASP A 272 15.75 5.28 -21.34
CA ASP A 272 15.47 3.85 -21.15
C ASP A 272 14.05 3.62 -20.61
N GLU A 273 13.08 3.38 -21.50
CA GLU A 273 11.68 3.16 -21.13
C GLU A 273 11.44 1.97 -20.20
N ASN A 274 12.29 0.94 -20.24
CA ASN A 274 12.12 -0.26 -19.43
C ASN A 274 12.60 -0.03 -17.98
N GLU A 275 13.72 0.65 -17.80
CA GLU A 275 14.18 1.07 -16.48
C GLU A 275 13.24 2.09 -15.86
N LEU A 276 12.74 3.04 -16.63
CA LEU A 276 11.75 4.02 -16.20
C LEU A 276 10.44 3.39 -15.72
N ARG A 277 9.95 2.37 -16.41
CA ARG A 277 8.72 1.68 -15.98
C ARG A 277 8.90 0.93 -14.67
N ARG A 278 10.06 0.30 -14.45
CA ARG A 278 10.39 -0.41 -13.22
C ARG A 278 10.52 0.55 -12.04
N SER A 279 11.29 1.62 -12.20
CA SER A 279 11.52 2.59 -11.14
C SER A 279 10.30 3.48 -10.88
N SER A 280 9.46 3.77 -11.89
CA SER A 280 8.22 4.54 -11.68
C SER A 280 7.20 3.84 -10.78
N ALA A 281 7.27 2.51 -10.67
CA ALA A 281 6.36 1.77 -9.78
C ALA A 281 6.53 2.15 -8.30
N ASP A 282 7.72 2.62 -7.92
CA ASP A 282 8.05 2.95 -6.54
C ASP A 282 7.84 4.43 -6.16
N ALA A 283 7.66 5.31 -7.15
CA ALA A 283 7.37 6.73 -6.94
C ALA A 283 5.91 6.97 -6.55
N GLY A 284 5.64 8.11 -5.92
CA GLY A 284 4.29 8.54 -5.57
C GLY A 284 3.99 8.49 -4.08
N TRP A 285 2.72 8.62 -3.73
CA TRP A 285 2.26 8.65 -2.36
C TRP A 285 1.65 7.33 -1.91
N THR A 286 2.08 6.87 -0.74
CA THR A 286 1.44 5.76 -0.03
C THR A 286 0.66 6.31 1.16
N ILE A 287 -0.62 5.93 1.30
CA ILE A 287 -1.47 6.33 2.41
C ILE A 287 -1.83 5.09 3.22
N VAL A 288 -1.62 5.19 4.52
CA VAL A 288 -1.77 4.11 5.49
C VAL A 288 -2.77 4.53 6.56
N CYS A 289 -3.74 3.68 6.82
CA CYS A 289 -4.72 3.84 7.90
C CYS A 289 -4.61 2.64 8.84
N ASN A 290 -4.21 2.85 10.07
CA ASN A 290 -4.04 1.79 11.07
C ASN A 290 -3.22 0.59 10.53
N ASP A 291 -2.00 0.81 10.03
CA ASP A 291 -1.09 -0.15 9.39
C ASP A 291 -1.56 -0.71 8.04
N ARG A 292 -2.82 -0.49 7.64
CA ARG A 292 -3.37 -0.92 6.36
C ARG A 292 -3.11 0.12 5.28
N VAL A 293 -2.39 -0.25 4.23
CA VAL A 293 -2.19 0.62 3.07
C VAL A 293 -3.50 0.71 2.28
N VAL A 294 -4.05 1.90 2.18
CA VAL A 294 -5.30 2.17 1.45
C VAL A 294 -5.05 2.79 0.07
N LEU A 295 -3.86 3.38 -0.12
CA LEU A 295 -3.43 3.90 -1.42
C LEU A 295 -1.92 3.64 -1.55
N TYR A 296 -1.47 3.01 -2.62
CA TYR A 296 -0.08 2.64 -2.81
C TYR A 296 0.54 3.34 -4.02
N ASN A 297 1.60 4.13 -3.78
CA ASN A 297 2.38 4.83 -4.81
C ASN A 297 1.52 5.64 -5.80
N ASP A 298 0.49 6.33 -5.29
CA ASP A 298 -0.43 7.14 -6.08
C ASP A 298 0.26 8.40 -6.62
N LYS A 299 -0.03 8.72 -7.88
CA LYS A 299 0.54 9.86 -8.63
C LYS A 299 -0.55 10.76 -9.19
N SER A 300 -1.77 10.61 -8.69
CA SER A 300 -2.94 11.33 -9.17
C SER A 300 -3.17 12.65 -8.41
N HIS A 301 -4.18 13.39 -8.83
CA HIS A 301 -4.65 14.56 -8.11
C HIS A 301 -5.17 14.25 -6.70
N LEU A 302 -5.54 12.99 -6.41
CA LEU A 302 -5.94 12.56 -5.06
C LEU A 302 -4.86 12.89 -4.04
N THR A 303 -3.60 12.72 -4.41
CA THR A 303 -2.44 12.94 -3.54
C THR A 303 -1.69 14.25 -3.80
N GLY A 304 -2.30 15.16 -4.60
CA GLY A 304 -1.84 16.54 -4.77
C GLY A 304 -0.98 16.78 -6.00
N TRP A 305 -0.72 15.77 -6.85
CA TRP A 305 -0.08 15.99 -8.13
C TRP A 305 -0.98 16.79 -9.08
N GLY A 306 -0.40 17.79 -9.76
CA GLY A 306 -1.14 18.66 -10.68
C GLY A 306 -2.01 19.74 -10.00
N GLU A 307 -1.87 19.96 -8.69
CA GLU A 307 -2.65 20.90 -7.91
C GLU A 307 -1.78 21.94 -7.17
N ALA A 308 -2.33 23.11 -6.89
CA ALA A 308 -1.74 24.17 -6.05
C ALA A 308 -0.25 24.46 -6.36
N GLY A 309 0.12 24.48 -7.64
CA GLY A 309 1.49 24.75 -8.09
C GLY A 309 2.44 23.57 -8.00
N VAL A 310 1.95 22.38 -7.66
CA VAL A 310 2.66 21.11 -7.84
C VAL A 310 2.47 20.67 -9.29
N PRO A 311 3.51 20.29 -10.03
CA PRO A 311 3.37 19.80 -11.39
C PRO A 311 2.59 18.48 -11.43
N ARG A 312 2.00 18.15 -12.59
CA ARG A 312 1.54 16.78 -12.85
C ARG A 312 2.72 15.84 -12.80
N TYR A 313 2.49 14.59 -12.36
CA TYR A 313 3.55 13.59 -12.34
C TYR A 313 4.17 13.43 -13.74
N HIS A 314 5.48 13.43 -13.78
CA HIS A 314 6.29 13.16 -14.96
C HIS A 314 7.49 12.30 -14.54
N THR A 315 8.05 11.53 -15.47
CA THR A 315 9.18 10.61 -15.19
C THR A 315 10.40 11.30 -14.57
N GLN A 316 10.61 12.58 -14.82
CA GLN A 316 11.66 13.34 -14.11
C GLN A 316 11.52 13.37 -12.58
N PHE A 317 10.33 13.08 -12.04
CA PHE A 317 10.04 13.04 -10.60
C PHE A 317 10.04 11.62 -10.03
N ILE A 318 10.56 10.67 -10.78
CA ILE A 318 10.56 9.24 -10.45
C ILE A 318 11.24 8.92 -9.10
N GLY A 319 12.21 9.72 -8.67
CA GLY A 319 12.90 9.56 -7.40
C GLY A 319 12.11 10.04 -6.18
N ILE A 320 10.90 10.62 -6.35
CA ILE A 320 10.12 11.20 -5.25
C ILE A 320 9.11 10.19 -4.72
N ARG A 321 9.14 9.95 -3.40
CA ARG A 321 8.20 9.11 -2.69
C ARG A 321 7.69 9.80 -1.43
N GLY A 322 6.42 9.66 -1.14
CA GLY A 322 5.82 10.15 0.08
C GLY A 322 4.97 9.09 0.78
N ILE A 323 4.79 9.26 2.07
CA ILE A 323 3.94 8.43 2.90
C ILE A 323 3.17 9.29 3.89
N VAL A 324 1.93 8.91 4.14
CA VAL A 324 1.10 9.45 5.23
C VAL A 324 0.54 8.29 6.03
N LEU A 325 0.71 8.35 7.35
CA LEU A 325 0.14 7.42 8.31
C LEU A 325 -0.94 8.14 9.10
N PHE A 326 -2.16 7.60 9.10
CA PHE A 326 -3.28 7.99 9.93
C PHE A 326 -3.55 6.89 10.96
N GLU A 327 -3.53 7.22 12.22
CA GLU A 327 -3.74 6.28 13.33
C GLU A 327 -4.84 6.78 14.26
N SER A 328 -5.81 5.92 14.55
CA SER A 328 -6.89 6.21 15.50
C SER A 328 -7.41 4.91 16.14
N ASN A 329 -7.81 5.00 17.40
CA ASN A 329 -8.56 3.93 18.06
C ASN A 329 -10.00 3.85 17.56
N ASN A 330 -10.51 4.92 16.96
CA ASN A 330 -11.81 4.95 16.31
C ASN A 330 -11.64 4.85 14.78
N PRO A 331 -11.83 3.68 14.17
CA PRO A 331 -11.65 3.50 12.74
C PRO A 331 -12.55 4.39 11.87
N LYS A 332 -13.69 4.86 12.41
CA LYS A 332 -14.62 5.75 11.70
C LYS A 332 -14.06 7.16 11.48
N SER A 333 -13.06 7.56 12.28
CA SER A 333 -12.38 8.85 12.12
C SER A 333 -11.33 8.84 11.00
N LEU A 334 -10.94 7.66 10.51
CA LEU A 334 -9.91 7.52 9.49
C LEU A 334 -10.43 7.90 8.10
N PRO A 335 -9.64 8.60 7.28
CA PRO A 335 -10.06 9.07 5.94
C PRO A 335 -9.94 7.96 4.89
N MET A 336 -10.60 6.83 5.08
CA MET A 336 -10.58 5.71 4.12
C MET A 336 -11.97 5.42 3.57
N THR A 337 -12.02 4.95 2.32
CA THR A 337 -13.27 4.51 1.68
C THR A 337 -13.77 3.19 2.27
N THR A 338 -15.05 2.88 2.03
CA THR A 338 -15.67 1.63 2.48
C THR A 338 -15.01 0.37 1.90
N THR A 339 -14.40 0.50 0.73
CA THR A 339 -13.64 -0.57 0.07
C THR A 339 -12.20 -0.68 0.55
N LYS A 340 -11.74 0.27 1.38
CA LYS A 340 -10.34 0.35 1.85
C LYS A 340 -9.30 0.42 0.70
N ARG A 341 -9.74 0.89 -0.48
CA ARG A 341 -8.94 1.04 -1.72
C ARG A 341 -8.83 2.48 -2.17
N GLY A 342 -8.90 3.40 -1.22
CA GLY A 342 -8.79 4.81 -1.50
C GLY A 342 -9.02 5.64 -0.25
N VAL A 343 -8.88 6.93 -0.43
CA VAL A 343 -9.11 7.93 0.61
C VAL A 343 -10.45 8.60 0.43
N ASP A 344 -11.10 8.90 1.52
CA ASP A 344 -12.28 9.78 1.51
C ASP A 344 -11.82 11.23 1.37
N THR A 345 -11.93 11.76 0.16
CA THR A 345 -11.54 13.13 -0.16
C THR A 345 -12.45 14.20 0.47
N SER A 346 -13.62 13.80 0.98
CA SER A 346 -14.53 14.68 1.72
C SER A 346 -14.12 14.87 3.19
N SER A 347 -13.21 14.03 3.70
CA SER A 347 -12.68 14.12 5.05
C SER A 347 -11.91 15.42 5.26
N SER A 348 -12.31 16.19 6.26
CA SER A 348 -11.64 17.46 6.65
C SER A 348 -10.20 17.22 7.11
N ILE A 349 -9.92 16.07 7.75
CA ILE A 349 -8.57 15.66 8.16
C ILE A 349 -7.71 15.42 6.93
N TYR A 350 -8.23 14.67 5.95
CA TYR A 350 -7.50 14.42 4.72
C TYR A 350 -7.22 15.71 3.95
N ALA A 351 -8.18 16.60 3.83
CA ALA A 351 -8.01 17.88 3.18
C ALA A 351 -6.90 18.74 3.84
N ALA A 352 -6.88 18.80 5.17
CA ALA A 352 -5.84 19.53 5.92
C ALA A 352 -4.44 18.92 5.72
N VAL A 353 -4.33 17.59 5.73
CA VAL A 353 -3.05 16.88 5.52
C VAL A 353 -2.57 16.99 4.08
N LYS A 354 -3.48 16.98 3.10
CA LYS A 354 -3.16 17.14 1.68
C LYS A 354 -2.42 18.44 1.38
N ASP A 355 -2.67 19.51 2.14
CA ASP A 355 -1.93 20.77 2.00
C ASP A 355 -0.44 20.59 2.34
N TYR A 356 -0.13 19.80 3.37
CA TYR A 356 1.25 19.47 3.73
C TYR A 356 1.87 18.46 2.75
N MET A 357 1.10 17.53 2.22
CA MET A 357 1.55 16.65 1.12
C MET A 357 2.00 17.47 -0.09
N ARG A 358 1.17 18.44 -0.53
CA ARG A 358 1.50 19.35 -1.64
C ARG A 358 2.71 20.22 -1.33
N LYS A 359 2.80 20.75 -0.11
CA LYS A 359 3.94 21.57 0.33
C LYS A 359 5.25 20.78 0.24
N GLY A 360 5.29 19.58 0.79
CA GLY A 360 6.47 18.72 0.74
C GLY A 360 6.80 18.31 -0.69
N LEU A 361 5.80 17.85 -1.46
CA LEU A 361 5.97 17.45 -2.84
C LEU A 361 6.56 18.57 -3.72
N LYS A 362 6.05 19.81 -3.53
CA LYS A 362 6.56 20.97 -4.25
C LYS A 362 8.05 21.23 -3.97
N MET A 363 8.53 21.01 -2.75
CA MET A 363 9.95 21.20 -2.42
C MET A 363 10.85 20.29 -3.26
N PHE A 364 10.46 19.02 -3.43
CA PHE A 364 11.26 18.03 -4.18
C PHE A 364 11.10 18.16 -5.69
N THR A 365 9.92 18.53 -6.17
CA THR A 365 9.73 18.84 -7.60
C THR A 365 10.47 20.12 -8.01
N ASP A 366 10.47 21.16 -7.18
CA ASP A 366 11.25 22.37 -7.40
C ASP A 366 12.76 22.08 -7.35
N TYR A 367 13.21 21.20 -6.45
CA TYR A 367 14.59 20.74 -6.39
C TYR A 367 15.01 20.06 -7.70
N THR A 368 14.25 19.06 -8.14
CA THR A 368 14.52 18.35 -9.39
C THR A 368 14.58 19.31 -10.58
N ASN A 369 13.65 20.28 -10.64
CA ASN A 369 13.66 21.28 -11.71
C ASN A 369 14.90 22.20 -11.69
N ARG A 370 15.41 22.57 -10.51
CA ARG A 370 16.61 23.41 -10.38
C ARG A 370 17.87 22.70 -10.83
N TRP A 371 17.98 21.40 -10.56
CA TRP A 371 19.14 20.59 -10.93
C TRP A 371 19.08 20.04 -12.35
N LYS A 372 18.01 20.34 -13.11
CA LYS A 372 17.86 19.88 -14.49
C LYS A 372 19.04 20.33 -15.34
N GLY A 373 19.76 19.39 -15.93
CA GLY A 373 20.96 19.62 -16.73
C GLY A 373 22.26 19.78 -15.89
N GLN A 374 22.22 19.58 -14.56
CA GLN A 374 23.37 19.61 -13.66
C GLN A 374 23.40 18.36 -12.78
N ASN A 375 23.06 17.21 -13.33
CA ASN A 375 22.81 15.97 -12.59
C ASN A 375 24.09 15.45 -11.90
N GLU A 376 25.27 15.66 -12.47
CA GLU A 376 26.54 15.27 -11.83
C GLU A 376 26.78 16.03 -10.51
N GLY A 377 26.50 17.33 -10.49
CA GLY A 377 26.59 18.14 -9.28
C GLY A 377 25.56 17.73 -8.24
N GLU A 378 24.36 17.33 -8.64
CA GLU A 378 23.31 16.81 -7.76
C GLU A 378 23.70 15.45 -7.15
N ARG A 379 24.24 14.55 -7.97
CA ARG A 379 24.65 13.19 -7.55
C ARG A 379 25.64 13.20 -6.37
N VAL A 380 26.47 14.21 -6.23
CA VAL A 380 27.36 14.36 -5.07
C VAL A 380 26.57 14.37 -3.77
N TYR A 381 25.39 14.98 -3.76
CA TYR A 381 24.53 15.03 -2.57
C TYR A 381 23.67 13.79 -2.39
N SER A 382 23.08 13.28 -3.46
CA SER A 382 22.18 12.13 -3.40
C SER A 382 22.93 10.82 -3.12
N THR A 383 24.14 10.63 -3.65
CA THR A 383 24.97 9.44 -3.36
C THR A 383 25.58 9.46 -1.96
N ALA A 384 25.76 10.64 -1.35
CA ALA A 384 26.19 10.77 0.03
C ALA A 384 25.08 10.50 1.04
N ALA A 385 23.82 10.40 0.60
CA ALA A 385 22.68 10.09 1.45
C ALA A 385 22.49 8.56 1.57
N LYS A 386 22.02 8.13 2.72
CA LYS A 386 21.70 6.72 3.02
C LYS A 386 20.21 6.48 3.05
N ASN A 387 19.80 5.28 2.75
CA ASN A 387 18.41 4.86 2.91
C ASN A 387 18.04 4.70 4.38
N ILE A 388 16.95 5.34 4.80
CA ILE A 388 16.33 5.17 6.11
C ILE A 388 14.93 4.60 5.95
N SER A 389 14.54 3.63 6.80
CA SER A 389 13.17 3.14 6.82
C SER A 389 12.21 4.25 7.26
N VAL A 390 11.07 4.35 6.58
CA VAL A 390 10.03 5.31 6.98
C VAL A 390 9.46 5.01 8.37
N ASP A 391 9.51 3.76 8.83
CA ASP A 391 9.06 3.39 10.18
C ASP A 391 9.78 4.19 11.27
N LEU A 392 11.07 4.51 11.06
CA LEU A 392 11.83 5.37 11.97
C LEU A 392 11.40 6.84 11.89
N LEU A 393 11.00 7.31 10.71
CA LEU A 393 10.54 8.69 10.48
C LEU A 393 9.09 8.94 10.93
N MET A 394 8.30 7.86 11.07
CA MET A 394 6.90 7.92 11.50
C MET A 394 6.74 7.83 13.03
N LYS A 395 7.81 7.53 13.75
CA LYS A 395 7.83 7.51 15.22
C LYS A 395 7.51 8.89 15.82
N PRO A 396 7.13 8.95 17.11
CA PRO A 396 6.96 10.23 17.81
C PRO A 396 8.17 11.15 17.60
N LYS A 397 7.93 12.45 17.49
CA LYS A 397 8.98 13.43 17.12
C LYS A 397 10.23 13.36 18.03
N GLU A 398 10.05 13.04 19.31
CA GLU A 398 11.13 12.91 20.28
C GLU A 398 12.10 11.79 19.88
N GLU A 399 11.58 10.65 19.42
CA GLU A 399 12.40 9.52 18.94
C GLU A 399 13.06 9.85 17.61
N VAL A 400 12.34 10.50 16.68
CA VAL A 400 12.91 10.92 15.38
C VAL A 400 14.05 11.91 15.63
N GLU A 401 13.87 12.88 16.50
CA GLU A 401 14.91 13.87 16.85
C GLU A 401 16.11 13.25 17.57
N ALA A 402 15.91 12.18 18.33
CA ALA A 402 16.98 11.46 19.02
C ALA A 402 17.80 10.57 18.06
N THR A 403 17.18 10.02 17.04
CA THR A 403 17.80 9.05 16.12
C THR A 403 18.30 9.65 14.81
N THR A 404 17.86 10.87 14.49
CA THR A 404 18.24 11.58 13.26
C THR A 404 18.73 13.00 13.56
N ALA A 405 19.33 13.64 12.57
CA ALA A 405 19.71 15.06 12.67
C ALA A 405 18.54 16.03 12.38
N VAL A 406 17.30 15.56 12.48
CA VAL A 406 16.08 16.35 12.26
C VAL A 406 15.73 17.12 13.54
N LYS A 407 15.22 18.35 13.37
CA LYS A 407 14.63 19.15 14.47
C LYS A 407 13.29 19.70 14.02
N PHE A 408 12.23 19.29 14.67
CA PHE A 408 10.90 19.79 14.39
C PHE A 408 10.67 21.20 14.91
N VAL A 409 9.93 21.98 14.14
CA VAL A 409 9.45 23.31 14.54
C VAL A 409 7.95 23.24 14.78
N LYS A 410 7.50 23.66 15.95
CA LYS A 410 6.07 23.74 16.28
C LYS A 410 5.46 24.98 15.59
N ASN A 411 4.38 24.78 14.85
CA ASN A 411 3.65 25.85 14.19
C ASN A 411 2.13 25.57 14.28
N LYS A 412 1.38 26.43 14.96
CA LYS A 412 -0.08 26.33 15.11
C LYS A 412 -0.58 24.93 15.53
N GLY A 413 0.12 24.28 16.47
CA GLY A 413 -0.26 22.98 17.00
C GLY A 413 0.27 21.76 16.22
N VAL A 414 0.93 21.97 15.09
CA VAL A 414 1.57 20.93 14.29
C VAL A 414 3.10 20.99 14.39
N PHE A 415 3.77 19.88 14.13
CA PHE A 415 5.23 19.78 14.12
C PHE A 415 5.71 19.57 12.68
N VAL A 416 6.62 20.40 12.22
CA VAL A 416 7.10 20.39 10.84
C VAL A 416 8.62 20.44 10.80
N PHE A 417 9.22 19.60 9.99
CA PHE A 417 10.62 19.74 9.58
C PHE A 417 10.69 20.06 8.09
N ASN A 418 11.24 21.25 7.76
CA ASN A 418 11.47 21.67 6.38
C ASN A 418 12.97 21.49 6.07
N PRO A 419 13.36 20.55 5.19
CA PRO A 419 14.75 20.36 4.85
C PRO A 419 15.30 21.55 4.06
N LYS A 420 16.58 21.89 4.33
CA LYS A 420 17.35 22.80 3.49
C LYS A 420 18.04 21.96 2.42
N LEU A 421 17.38 21.85 1.27
CA LEU A 421 17.90 21.07 0.14
C LEU A 421 19.03 21.84 -0.56
N PRO A 422 20.07 21.13 -1.07
CA PRO A 422 21.16 21.73 -1.83
C PRO A 422 20.67 22.54 -3.03
N LYS A 423 21.46 23.55 -3.40
CA LYS A 423 21.19 24.37 -4.58
C LYS A 423 22.40 24.30 -5.50
N PRO A 424 22.21 24.34 -6.83
CA PRO A 424 23.32 24.46 -7.74
C PRO A 424 24.12 25.74 -7.45
N ALA A 425 25.44 25.66 -7.61
CA ALA A 425 26.30 26.83 -7.54
C ALA A 425 25.92 27.78 -8.68
N ALA A 426 25.78 29.06 -8.38
CA ALA A 426 25.24 30.18 -9.17
C ALA A 426 24.96 29.94 -10.65
N ASP A 427 23.76 30.33 -11.07
CA ASP A 427 23.18 30.18 -12.42
C ASP A 427 24.12 30.53 -13.57
N LYS A 428 24.82 29.52 -14.10
CA LYS A 428 25.13 29.53 -15.52
C LYS A 428 23.89 29.01 -16.24
N PRO A 429 23.27 29.77 -17.17
CA PRO A 429 22.08 29.29 -17.87
C PRO A 429 22.45 28.09 -18.75
N PHE A 430 22.00 26.91 -18.34
CA PHE A 430 22.15 25.70 -19.14
C PHE A 430 21.02 25.61 -20.17
N LYS A 431 21.40 25.26 -21.42
CA LYS A 431 20.43 24.96 -22.48
C LYS A 431 20.66 23.54 -22.95
N ARG A 432 19.59 22.74 -23.02
CA ARG A 432 19.67 21.40 -23.60
C ARG A 432 19.85 21.49 -25.11
N ILE A 433 20.78 20.70 -25.63
CA ILE A 433 20.94 20.45 -27.07
C ILE A 433 20.49 19.00 -27.30
N SER A 434 19.52 18.79 -28.19
CA SER A 434 19.09 17.43 -28.58
C SER A 434 18.90 17.37 -30.10
N TYR A 435 19.40 16.32 -30.70
CA TYR A 435 19.27 16.06 -32.11
C TYR A 435 19.35 14.55 -32.38
N SER A 436 18.83 14.11 -33.52
CA SER A 436 18.93 12.70 -33.94
C SER A 436 19.91 12.59 -35.08
N ARG A 437 20.67 11.51 -35.12
CA ARG A 437 21.57 11.13 -36.23
C ARG A 437 21.32 9.68 -36.61
N SER A 438 21.73 9.30 -37.83
CA SER A 438 21.71 7.91 -38.22
C SER A 438 22.67 7.08 -37.36
N GLU A 439 22.38 5.82 -37.17
CA GLU A 439 23.26 4.90 -36.45
C GLU A 439 24.65 4.85 -37.06
N GLU A 440 24.73 4.90 -38.40
CA GLU A 440 25.98 4.89 -39.14
C GLU A 440 26.83 6.14 -38.86
N ASP A 441 26.22 7.33 -38.79
CA ASP A 441 26.92 8.56 -38.42
C ASP A 441 27.48 8.49 -37.01
N ILE A 442 26.67 7.93 -36.05
CA ILE A 442 27.10 7.77 -34.66
C ILE A 442 28.29 6.80 -34.60
N LEU A 443 28.23 5.64 -35.26
CA LEU A 443 29.31 4.66 -35.26
C LEU A 443 30.57 5.22 -35.90
N THR A 444 30.45 6.05 -36.92
CA THR A 444 31.60 6.73 -37.56
C THR A 444 32.28 7.68 -36.58
N VAL A 445 31.51 8.40 -35.77
CA VAL A 445 32.04 9.29 -34.72
C VAL A 445 32.62 8.51 -33.55
N VAL A 446 32.04 7.40 -33.18
CA VAL A 446 32.57 6.47 -32.14
C VAL A 446 33.96 5.98 -32.60
N GLU A 447 34.10 5.50 -33.83
CA GLU A 447 35.35 5.05 -34.39
C GLU A 447 36.43 6.17 -34.35
N TYR A 448 36.03 7.39 -34.70
CA TYR A 448 36.94 8.53 -34.69
C TYR A 448 37.41 8.91 -33.27
N ILE A 449 36.53 8.85 -32.27
CA ILE A 449 36.83 9.27 -30.88
C ILE A 449 37.58 8.19 -30.12
N TYR A 450 37.19 6.91 -30.30
CA TYR A 450 37.68 5.78 -29.48
C TYR A 450 38.60 4.84 -30.25
N GLU A 451 38.88 5.11 -31.53
CA GLU A 451 39.64 4.22 -32.42
C GLU A 451 39.09 2.81 -32.55
N ASP A 452 37.82 2.62 -32.15
CA ASP A 452 37.07 1.35 -32.13
C ASP A 452 35.60 1.59 -32.44
N ARG A 453 35.12 1.14 -33.61
CA ARG A 453 33.75 1.30 -34.06
C ARG A 453 32.74 0.56 -33.19
N THR A 454 33.18 -0.46 -32.43
CA THR A 454 32.37 -1.30 -31.58
C THR A 454 32.44 -0.90 -30.10
N HIS A 455 33.11 0.22 -29.78
CA HIS A 455 33.26 0.70 -28.42
C HIS A 455 31.88 0.87 -27.75
N PRO A 456 31.64 0.24 -26.58
CA PRO A 456 30.32 0.25 -25.92
C PRO A 456 30.08 1.62 -25.29
N VAL A 457 29.44 2.53 -26.03
CA VAL A 457 29.12 3.90 -25.56
C VAL A 457 27.71 4.28 -26.00
N LYS A 458 26.99 5.01 -25.14
CA LYS A 458 25.66 5.50 -25.51
C LYS A 458 25.74 6.66 -26.49
N PRO A 459 24.76 6.82 -27.42
CA PRO A 459 24.72 7.93 -28.38
C PRO A 459 24.80 9.32 -27.75
N SER A 460 24.20 9.49 -26.56
CA SER A 460 24.28 10.75 -25.78
C SER A 460 25.70 11.09 -25.38
N GLN A 461 26.49 10.11 -24.93
CA GLN A 461 27.88 10.29 -24.52
C GLN A 461 28.79 10.64 -25.71
N VAL A 462 28.51 10.06 -26.88
CA VAL A 462 29.18 10.43 -28.13
C VAL A 462 28.93 11.89 -28.47
N GLY A 463 27.66 12.34 -28.38
CA GLY A 463 27.29 13.74 -28.61
C GLY A 463 27.96 14.72 -27.63
N GLU A 464 28.01 14.34 -26.34
CA GLU A 464 28.67 15.13 -25.31
C GLU A 464 30.17 15.26 -25.56
N LYS A 465 30.82 14.14 -25.88
CA LYS A 465 32.26 14.13 -26.20
C LYS A 465 32.58 14.94 -27.45
N CYS A 466 31.77 14.90 -28.50
CA CYS A 466 31.89 15.75 -29.66
C CYS A 466 31.83 17.24 -29.28
N PHE A 467 30.86 17.61 -28.46
CA PHE A 467 30.67 18.98 -28.00
C PHE A 467 31.88 19.47 -27.19
N GLU A 468 32.42 18.65 -26.28
CA GLU A 468 33.64 18.96 -25.52
C GLU A 468 34.83 19.23 -26.42
N LEU A 469 35.11 18.35 -27.40
CA LEU A 469 36.20 18.47 -28.35
C LEU A 469 36.11 19.78 -29.18
N ILE A 470 34.91 20.10 -29.64
CA ILE A 470 34.68 21.34 -30.40
C ILE A 470 34.80 22.58 -29.47
N LEU A 471 34.29 22.48 -28.24
CA LEU A 471 34.39 23.57 -27.26
C LEU A 471 35.85 23.87 -26.88
N GLU A 472 36.70 22.86 -26.74
CA GLU A 472 38.13 23.01 -26.49
C GLU A 472 38.83 23.71 -27.66
N GLN A 473 38.47 23.35 -28.91
CA GLN A 473 38.99 24.03 -30.10
C GLN A 473 38.52 25.48 -30.18
N ALA A 474 37.25 25.77 -29.84
CA ALA A 474 36.69 27.11 -29.87
C ALA A 474 37.23 28.06 -28.78
N LYS A 475 37.81 27.52 -27.72
CA LYS A 475 38.41 28.29 -26.62
C LYS A 475 39.92 28.58 -26.80
N LYS A 476 40.55 27.92 -27.78
CA LYS A 476 41.94 28.19 -28.20
C LYS A 476 41.99 29.33 -29.19
#